data_4436b94fb9d5dc02aea1da1964292add
#
_entry.id   4436b94fb9d5dc02aea1da1964292add
#
_cell.length_a   1.000
_cell.length_b   1.000
_cell.length_c   1.000
_cell.angle_alpha   90.00
_cell.angle_beta   90.00
_cell.angle_gamma   90.00
#
_symmetry.space_group_name_H-M   'P 1'
#
loop_
_entity.id
_entity.type
_entity.pdbx_description
1 polymer ?
#
loop_
_entity_poly.entity_id
_entity_poly.type
_entity_poly.pdbx_seq_one_letter_code
_entity_poly.pdbx_strand_id
1 'polypeptide(L)'
;MRKGLRLLIAGASGVALFASGVAIAASPASAVTVTVTNGVVNDTFIPPVSQDTMSFSFDLAGAYHEKFGDSWSPKYKIWARVTPDYNPGAGVTVNWRTANVTQLAKVTTQPGATSRVTGSFTVQNNDKPGDRWRLQISAEPIAAPTQASPSPSPTATAAPDTWQEVKTFTVTPATRVSNVGIDPNPVVLKGATDVGFSATIEKFGGETLKQVRALHPSSGEYYSLGTSLEGDDKSYYNFVTMGTDAPAGDWQIKFTITRGTKTYAFTKGFKVSKTSAPASKAKSKITMSISPTKVKKGKYIKVYGKVYRGVKSWGPWKKKILKLYFKKKGTKSWKFVSYVGANNSGKYSKTVKPKYDGWYRMAATSTSATKSSYSPYKLVDVR
;
A
#
# COMPACT_ATOMS: atom_id res chain seq x y z
N MET A 1 -29.00 5.63 -50.40
CA MET A 1 -29.52 4.33 -49.99
C MET A 1 -28.40 3.33 -49.91
N ARG A 2 -27.94 2.96 -48.75
CA ARG A 2 -27.25 1.70 -48.41
C ARG A 2 -27.11 1.66 -46.91
N LYS A 3 -27.91 0.79 -46.27
CA LYS A 3 -27.92 0.50 -44.85
C LYS A 3 -26.69 -0.31 -44.52
N GLY A 4 -25.80 0.22 -43.66
CA GLY A 4 -24.67 -0.50 -43.11
C GLY A 4 -25.08 -1.24 -41.84
N LEU A 5 -25.10 -2.53 -41.91
CA LEU A 5 -25.32 -3.48 -40.81
C LEU A 5 -24.11 -3.47 -39.87
N ARG A 6 -24.27 -3.01 -38.65
CA ARG A 6 -23.23 -3.11 -37.60
C ARG A 6 -23.34 -4.51 -36.98
N LEU A 7 -22.36 -5.33 -37.29
CA LEU A 7 -22.17 -6.65 -36.67
C LEU A 7 -21.59 -6.47 -35.27
N LEU A 8 -22.38 -6.78 -34.25
CA LEU A 8 -21.91 -6.94 -32.87
C LEU A 8 -21.25 -8.33 -32.77
N ILE A 9 -19.93 -8.35 -32.68
CA ILE A 9 -19.21 -9.57 -32.36
C ILE A 9 -19.20 -9.70 -30.84
N ALA A 10 -20.09 -10.54 -30.33
CA ALA A 10 -20.00 -11.07 -28.98
C ALA A 10 -18.87 -12.09 -28.96
N GLY A 11 -17.77 -11.76 -28.30
CA GLY A 11 -16.65 -12.66 -28.09
C GLY A 11 -17.03 -13.80 -27.14
N ALA A 12 -17.44 -14.92 -27.71
CA ALA A 12 -17.52 -16.18 -26.99
C ALA A 12 -16.08 -16.70 -26.78
N SER A 13 -15.66 -16.80 -25.52
CA SER A 13 -14.42 -17.44 -25.13
C SER A 13 -14.48 -18.93 -25.49
N GLY A 14 -13.86 -19.29 -26.59
CA GLY A 14 -13.79 -20.66 -27.05
C GLY A 14 -12.99 -21.53 -26.09
N VAL A 15 -13.64 -22.53 -25.54
CA VAL A 15 -12.98 -23.66 -24.88
C VAL A 15 -12.39 -24.54 -25.97
N ALA A 16 -11.06 -24.54 -26.13
CA ALA A 16 -10.38 -25.46 -27.04
C ALA A 16 -10.33 -26.86 -26.37
N LEU A 17 -11.16 -27.75 -26.85
CA LEU A 17 -11.10 -29.18 -26.55
C LEU A 17 -9.99 -29.81 -27.42
N PHE A 18 -8.87 -30.18 -26.83
CA PHE A 18 -7.92 -31.11 -27.50
C PHE A 18 -8.31 -32.56 -27.17
N ALA A 19 -8.95 -33.20 -28.10
CA ALA A 19 -9.13 -34.64 -28.12
C ALA A 19 -7.93 -35.28 -28.83
N SER A 20 -7.01 -35.89 -28.09
CA SER A 20 -6.07 -36.89 -28.62
C SER A 20 -6.42 -38.23 -28.02
N GLY A 21 -7.00 -39.11 -28.83
CA GLY A 21 -7.38 -40.44 -28.45
C GLY A 21 -6.17 -41.37 -28.28
N VAL A 22 -6.13 -42.04 -27.15
CA VAL A 22 -5.58 -43.39 -26.98
C VAL A 22 -6.63 -44.21 -26.27
N ALA A 23 -7.20 -45.17 -26.98
CA ALA A 23 -8.19 -46.09 -26.42
C ALA A 23 -7.49 -47.09 -25.50
N ILE A 24 -7.73 -46.98 -24.20
CA ILE A 24 -7.60 -48.10 -23.26
C ILE A 24 -9.01 -48.35 -22.73
N ALA A 25 -9.54 -49.54 -23.06
CA ALA A 25 -10.86 -50.00 -22.65
C ALA A 25 -10.90 -50.21 -21.15
N ALA A 26 -11.43 -49.24 -20.43
CA ALA A 26 -12.02 -49.39 -19.10
C ALA A 26 -13.39 -48.73 -19.19
N SER A 27 -14.43 -49.39 -18.67
CA SER A 27 -15.83 -48.98 -18.70
C SER A 27 -15.97 -47.48 -18.43
N PRO A 28 -16.78 -46.74 -19.25
CA PRO A 28 -16.93 -45.31 -19.09
C PRO A 28 -17.81 -45.04 -17.88
N ALA A 29 -17.22 -44.88 -16.71
CA ALA A 29 -17.80 -43.93 -15.76
C ALA A 29 -17.71 -42.59 -16.46
N SER A 30 -18.86 -42.00 -16.78
CA SER A 30 -18.94 -40.67 -17.46
C SER A 30 -18.01 -39.73 -16.75
N ALA A 31 -16.88 -39.37 -17.37
CA ALA A 31 -15.93 -38.43 -16.83
C ALA A 31 -16.63 -37.08 -16.73
N VAL A 32 -17.12 -36.71 -15.57
CA VAL A 32 -17.70 -35.40 -15.32
C VAL A 32 -16.59 -34.39 -15.54
N THR A 33 -16.75 -33.57 -16.57
CA THR A 33 -15.77 -32.51 -16.88
C THR A 33 -15.86 -31.46 -15.78
N VAL A 34 -14.79 -31.32 -15.02
CA VAL A 34 -14.67 -30.28 -14.00
C VAL A 34 -14.35 -28.96 -14.70
N THR A 35 -15.17 -27.93 -14.48
CA THR A 35 -14.98 -26.61 -15.06
C THR A 35 -14.84 -25.54 -13.99
N VAL A 36 -13.99 -24.53 -14.28
CA VAL A 36 -13.69 -23.42 -13.39
C VAL A 36 -14.37 -22.16 -13.88
N THR A 37 -15.06 -21.45 -12.98
CA THR A 37 -15.68 -20.17 -13.26
C THR A 37 -15.53 -19.20 -12.08
N ASN A 38 -15.87 -17.91 -12.28
CA ASN A 38 -15.93 -16.90 -11.22
C ASN A 38 -14.65 -16.78 -10.39
N GLY A 39 -13.48 -16.89 -11.02
CA GLY A 39 -12.19 -16.73 -10.35
C GLY A 39 -11.97 -15.31 -9.84
N VAL A 40 -11.68 -15.17 -8.54
CA VAL A 40 -11.35 -13.91 -7.86
C VAL A 40 -10.05 -14.09 -7.10
N VAL A 41 -9.18 -13.09 -7.16
CA VAL A 41 -7.97 -12.98 -6.34
C VAL A 41 -8.04 -11.64 -5.62
N ASN A 42 -7.85 -11.65 -4.30
CA ASN A 42 -7.93 -10.46 -3.46
C ASN A 42 -6.53 -10.02 -3.01
N ASP A 43 -6.44 -8.74 -2.61
CA ASP A 43 -5.21 -8.13 -2.09
C ASP A 43 -4.02 -8.24 -3.07
N THR A 44 -4.28 -8.02 -4.36
CA THR A 44 -3.32 -8.19 -5.47
C THR A 44 -2.23 -7.11 -5.48
N PHE A 45 -1.37 -7.11 -4.47
CA PHE A 45 -0.23 -6.20 -4.34
C PHE A 45 0.93 -6.86 -3.59
N ILE A 46 2.14 -6.39 -3.87
CA ILE A 46 3.35 -6.83 -3.17
C ILE A 46 3.31 -6.33 -1.72
N PRO A 47 3.58 -7.17 -0.71
CA PRO A 47 3.68 -6.72 0.67
C PRO A 47 4.91 -5.81 0.87
N PRO A 48 4.83 -4.77 1.72
CA PRO A 48 5.95 -3.85 1.94
C PRO A 48 7.10 -4.46 2.75
N VAL A 49 6.82 -5.53 3.50
CA VAL A 49 7.80 -6.21 4.36
C VAL A 49 7.58 -7.73 4.33
N SER A 50 8.67 -8.49 4.42
CA SER A 50 8.65 -9.95 4.51
C SER A 50 7.79 -10.64 3.45
N GLN A 51 6.75 -11.31 3.88
CA GLN A 51 5.78 -12.01 3.04
C GLN A 51 4.37 -11.80 3.58
N ASP A 52 3.38 -11.98 2.72
CA ASP A 52 1.97 -11.98 3.05
C ASP A 52 1.23 -13.00 2.18
N THR A 53 -0.06 -13.16 2.40
CA THR A 53 -0.89 -14.09 1.63
C THR A 53 -1.90 -13.31 0.80
N MET A 54 -2.06 -13.69 -0.46
CA MET A 54 -3.20 -13.35 -1.29
C MET A 54 -4.22 -14.47 -1.21
N SER A 55 -5.47 -14.13 -0.98
CA SER A 55 -6.58 -15.08 -1.00
C SER A 55 -7.19 -15.17 -2.39
N PHE A 56 -7.70 -16.34 -2.73
CA PHE A 56 -8.45 -16.55 -3.94
C PHE A 56 -9.71 -17.35 -3.70
N SER A 57 -10.63 -17.25 -4.63
CA SER A 57 -11.80 -18.10 -4.69
C SER A 57 -12.24 -18.29 -6.13
N PHE A 58 -12.90 -19.41 -6.40
CA PHE A 58 -13.51 -19.71 -7.70
C PHE A 58 -14.64 -20.71 -7.50
N ASP A 59 -15.47 -20.87 -8.50
CA ASP A 59 -16.51 -21.86 -8.55
C ASP A 59 -16.04 -23.03 -9.41
N LEU A 60 -16.22 -24.24 -8.90
CA LEU A 60 -15.81 -25.48 -9.52
C LEU A 60 -17.07 -26.35 -9.77
N ALA A 61 -17.49 -26.42 -11.01
CA ALA A 61 -18.58 -27.29 -11.41
C ALA A 61 -18.07 -28.71 -11.72
N GLY A 62 -18.85 -29.72 -11.35
CA GLY A 62 -18.49 -31.13 -11.53
C GLY A 62 -17.67 -31.76 -10.42
N ALA A 63 -17.14 -30.96 -9.47
CA ALA A 63 -16.48 -31.48 -8.28
C ALA A 63 -17.51 -31.56 -7.13
N TYR A 64 -17.60 -32.71 -6.49
CA TYR A 64 -18.61 -32.96 -5.46
C TYR A 64 -18.07 -33.83 -4.32
N HIS A 65 -18.84 -33.89 -3.22
CA HIS A 65 -18.67 -34.83 -2.13
C HIS A 65 -19.68 -35.96 -2.26
N GLU A 66 -19.28 -37.16 -1.95
CA GLU A 66 -20.15 -38.32 -1.85
C GLU A 66 -20.39 -38.68 -0.38
N LYS A 67 -21.62 -39.04 -0.08
CA LYS A 67 -22.00 -39.47 1.27
C LYS A 67 -21.75 -40.94 1.45
N PHE A 68 -20.96 -41.31 2.48
CA PHE A 68 -20.75 -42.67 2.95
C PHE A 68 -21.22 -42.77 4.40
N GLY A 69 -22.33 -43.45 4.66
CA GLY A 69 -22.97 -43.45 5.98
C GLY A 69 -23.30 -41.98 6.40
N ASP A 70 -22.85 -41.58 7.56
CA ASP A 70 -23.03 -40.23 8.09
C ASP A 70 -21.93 -39.25 7.69
N SER A 71 -20.91 -39.69 6.99
CA SER A 71 -19.73 -38.88 6.60
C SER A 71 -19.79 -38.48 5.13
N TRP A 72 -19.25 -37.31 4.85
CA TRP A 72 -19.06 -36.81 3.49
C TRP A 72 -17.59 -36.85 3.10
N SER A 73 -17.28 -37.42 1.94
CA SER A 73 -15.93 -37.53 1.43
C SER A 73 -15.79 -36.79 0.09
N PRO A 74 -14.75 -35.97 -0.10
CA PRO A 74 -14.51 -35.32 -1.39
C PRO A 74 -14.17 -36.38 -2.45
N LYS A 75 -14.74 -36.22 -3.65
CA LYS A 75 -14.43 -37.06 -4.82
C LYS A 75 -13.29 -36.54 -5.64
N TYR A 76 -12.84 -35.32 -5.38
CA TYR A 76 -11.75 -34.68 -6.08
C TYR A 76 -10.72 -34.09 -5.11
N LYS A 77 -9.46 -34.26 -5.43
CA LYS A 77 -8.35 -33.55 -4.83
C LYS A 77 -8.07 -32.31 -5.66
N ILE A 78 -8.13 -31.15 -5.02
CA ILE A 78 -7.91 -29.88 -5.70
C ILE A 78 -6.50 -29.40 -5.42
N TRP A 79 -5.75 -29.17 -6.48
CA TRP A 79 -4.43 -28.57 -6.45
C TRP A 79 -4.51 -27.15 -6.97
N ALA A 80 -3.66 -26.29 -6.44
CA ALA A 80 -3.53 -24.93 -6.96
C ALA A 80 -2.05 -24.52 -7.07
N ARG A 81 -1.75 -23.71 -8.07
CA ARG A 81 -0.42 -23.14 -8.27
C ARG A 81 -0.51 -21.74 -8.83
N VAL A 82 0.51 -20.91 -8.54
CA VAL A 82 0.62 -19.55 -9.02
C VAL A 82 2.01 -19.27 -9.57
N THR A 83 2.12 -18.42 -10.57
CA THR A 83 3.40 -17.86 -11.01
C THR A 83 3.34 -16.33 -11.02
N PRO A 84 4.38 -15.65 -10.49
CA PRO A 84 4.43 -14.19 -10.47
C PRO A 84 4.85 -13.56 -11.81
N ASP A 85 5.40 -14.34 -12.74
CA ASP A 85 5.82 -13.81 -14.05
C ASP A 85 5.58 -14.87 -15.13
N TYR A 86 4.30 -15.03 -15.47
CA TYR A 86 3.94 -15.98 -16.51
C TYR A 86 4.40 -15.49 -17.89
N ASN A 87 5.41 -16.15 -18.45
CA ASN A 87 5.87 -15.93 -19.79
C ASN A 87 5.84 -17.25 -20.58
N PRO A 88 4.86 -17.46 -21.47
CA PRO A 88 4.72 -18.70 -22.22
C PRO A 88 5.64 -18.80 -23.45
N GLY A 89 6.62 -17.90 -23.61
CA GLY A 89 7.54 -17.91 -24.73
C GLY A 89 8.37 -19.19 -24.81
N ALA A 90 8.75 -19.59 -26.02
CA ALA A 90 9.58 -20.78 -26.25
C ALA A 90 10.91 -20.68 -25.49
N GLY A 91 11.30 -21.74 -24.78
CA GLY A 91 12.54 -21.80 -24.01
C GLY A 91 12.52 -21.11 -22.62
N VAL A 92 11.37 -20.57 -22.20
CA VAL A 92 11.23 -19.95 -20.88
C VAL A 92 10.68 -20.96 -19.89
N THR A 93 11.46 -21.25 -18.83
CA THR A 93 10.99 -22.06 -17.71
C THR A 93 10.04 -21.25 -16.85
N VAL A 94 8.80 -21.72 -16.70
CA VAL A 94 7.80 -21.11 -15.83
C VAL A 94 7.93 -21.67 -14.43
N ASN A 95 8.33 -20.82 -13.47
CA ASN A 95 8.46 -21.22 -12.08
C ASN A 95 7.12 -21.09 -11.35
N TRP A 96 6.45 -22.22 -11.15
CA TRP A 96 5.21 -22.31 -10.40
C TRP A 96 5.47 -22.46 -8.91
N ARG A 97 4.65 -21.80 -8.09
CA ARG A 97 4.60 -21.98 -6.64
C ARG A 97 3.30 -22.67 -6.26
N THR A 98 3.37 -23.59 -5.34
CA THR A 98 2.17 -24.24 -4.78
C THR A 98 1.30 -23.19 -4.08
N ALA A 99 0.01 -23.23 -4.34
CA ALA A 99 -1.00 -22.49 -3.62
C ALA A 99 -1.81 -23.44 -2.73
N ASN A 100 -2.19 -22.97 -1.56
CA ASN A 100 -2.96 -23.80 -0.60
C ASN A 100 -4.45 -23.63 -0.89
N VAL A 101 -5.13 -24.76 -1.12
CA VAL A 101 -6.60 -24.81 -1.12
C VAL A 101 -7.05 -24.95 0.33
N THR A 102 -7.78 -23.97 0.83
CA THR A 102 -8.17 -23.91 2.24
C THR A 102 -9.46 -24.68 2.48
N GLN A 103 -10.36 -24.62 1.53
CA GLN A 103 -11.67 -25.25 1.65
C GLN A 103 -12.30 -25.52 0.27
N LEU A 104 -12.75 -26.75 0.08
CA LEU A 104 -13.76 -27.09 -0.88
C LEU A 104 -15.10 -27.02 -0.15
N ALA A 105 -16.01 -26.14 -0.56
CA ALA A 105 -17.33 -26.07 0.05
C ALA A 105 -18.02 -27.42 -0.09
N LYS A 106 -18.59 -27.92 1.01
CA LYS A 106 -19.33 -29.18 1.02
C LYS A 106 -20.55 -29.05 0.09
N VAL A 107 -20.51 -29.68 -1.04
CA VAL A 107 -21.65 -29.79 -1.95
C VAL A 107 -22.33 -31.13 -1.74
N THR A 108 -23.56 -31.06 -1.38
CA THR A 108 -24.40 -32.21 -1.16
C THR A 108 -24.95 -32.68 -2.50
N THR A 109 -24.40 -33.72 -3.10
CA THR A 109 -25.24 -34.72 -3.79
C THR A 109 -25.15 -34.96 -5.28
N GLN A 110 -24.55 -34.17 -6.20
CA GLN A 110 -24.67 -34.61 -7.60
C GLN A 110 -23.50 -34.23 -8.53
N PRO A 111 -23.18 -35.12 -9.50
CA PRO A 111 -22.39 -34.74 -10.68
C PRO A 111 -23.02 -33.53 -11.35
N GLY A 112 -22.27 -32.43 -11.52
CA GLY A 112 -22.76 -31.19 -12.11
C GLY A 112 -23.06 -30.07 -11.12
N ALA A 113 -23.05 -30.33 -9.79
CA ALA A 113 -23.16 -29.28 -8.79
C ALA A 113 -21.94 -28.36 -8.78
N THR A 114 -22.14 -27.08 -8.45
CA THR A 114 -21.07 -26.09 -8.33
C THR A 114 -20.64 -25.96 -6.88
N SER A 115 -19.33 -26.07 -6.65
CA SER A 115 -18.70 -25.86 -5.34
C SER A 115 -17.89 -24.59 -5.33
N ARG A 116 -18.03 -23.78 -4.27
CA ARG A 116 -17.09 -22.68 -4.01
C ARG A 116 -15.81 -23.19 -3.40
N VAL A 117 -14.69 -22.88 -4.04
CA VAL A 117 -13.35 -23.21 -3.54
C VAL A 117 -12.69 -21.93 -3.09
N THR A 118 -12.03 -22.00 -1.93
CA THR A 118 -11.21 -20.90 -1.41
C THR A 118 -9.79 -21.38 -1.15
N GLY A 119 -8.84 -20.47 -1.22
CA GLY A 119 -7.45 -20.79 -0.95
C GLY A 119 -6.59 -19.55 -0.81
N SER A 120 -5.30 -19.77 -0.66
CA SER A 120 -4.32 -18.70 -0.55
C SER A 120 -2.95 -19.12 -1.11
N PHE A 121 -2.15 -18.14 -1.46
CA PHE A 121 -0.75 -18.33 -1.80
C PHE A 121 0.11 -17.21 -1.21
N THR A 122 1.37 -17.54 -0.95
CA THR A 122 2.32 -16.60 -0.38
C THR A 122 2.93 -15.70 -1.45
N VAL A 123 3.00 -14.40 -1.14
CA VAL A 123 3.69 -13.38 -1.93
C VAL A 123 4.79 -12.77 -1.07
N GLN A 124 5.96 -12.61 -1.66
CA GLN A 124 7.13 -12.05 -0.97
C GLN A 124 7.34 -10.58 -1.36
N ASN A 125 7.98 -9.82 -0.48
CA ASN A 125 8.27 -8.40 -0.72
C ASN A 125 9.26 -8.15 -1.85
N ASN A 126 10.00 -9.16 -2.29
CA ASN A 126 10.92 -9.13 -3.42
C ASN A 126 10.30 -9.66 -4.72
N ASP A 127 9.05 -10.08 -4.70
CA ASP A 127 8.34 -10.45 -5.92
C ASP A 127 8.16 -9.24 -6.83
N LYS A 128 8.13 -9.49 -8.13
CA LYS A 128 7.94 -8.43 -9.12
C LYS A 128 6.45 -8.13 -9.31
N PRO A 129 6.03 -6.86 -9.20
CA PRO A 129 4.69 -6.47 -9.61
C PRO A 129 4.54 -6.60 -11.13
N GLY A 130 3.32 -6.75 -11.62
CA GLY A 130 3.04 -6.86 -13.05
C GLY A 130 1.66 -7.42 -13.33
N ASP A 131 1.33 -7.52 -14.60
CA ASP A 131 0.02 -7.93 -15.12
C ASP A 131 -0.02 -9.40 -15.61
N ARG A 132 1.09 -10.13 -15.45
CA ARG A 132 1.24 -11.51 -15.90
C ARG A 132 1.20 -12.56 -14.80
N TRP A 133 0.64 -12.21 -13.64
CA TRP A 133 0.40 -13.18 -12.59
C TRP A 133 -0.72 -14.13 -13.01
N ARG A 134 -0.52 -15.42 -12.80
CA ARG A 134 -1.48 -16.44 -13.22
C ARG A 134 -1.71 -17.45 -12.12
N LEU A 135 -2.99 -17.73 -11.84
CA LEU A 135 -3.44 -18.78 -10.93
C LEU A 135 -4.02 -19.92 -11.77
N GLN A 136 -3.58 -21.14 -11.51
CA GLN A 136 -4.08 -22.36 -12.13
C GLN A 136 -4.47 -23.36 -11.05
N ILE A 137 -5.43 -24.23 -11.39
CA ILE A 137 -5.84 -25.36 -10.58
C ILE A 137 -5.80 -26.67 -11.37
N SER A 138 -5.74 -27.76 -10.63
CA SER A 138 -6.08 -29.09 -11.14
C SER A 138 -7.04 -29.77 -10.20
N ALA A 139 -8.00 -30.49 -10.75
CA ALA A 139 -8.97 -31.29 -10.01
C ALA A 139 -8.81 -32.75 -10.42
N GLU A 140 -8.24 -33.57 -9.53
CA GLU A 140 -8.02 -35.00 -9.77
C GLU A 140 -9.07 -35.83 -9.07
N PRO A 141 -9.71 -36.78 -9.74
CA PRO A 141 -10.61 -37.74 -9.09
C PRO A 141 -9.87 -38.52 -8.02
N ILE A 142 -10.48 -38.66 -6.85
CA ILE A 142 -9.98 -39.57 -5.79
C ILE A 142 -10.49 -40.96 -6.12
N ALA A 143 -9.56 -41.89 -6.35
CA ALA A 143 -9.92 -43.31 -6.56
C ALA A 143 -10.76 -43.85 -5.40
N ALA A 144 -11.84 -44.57 -5.69
CA ALA A 144 -12.60 -45.26 -4.67
C ALA A 144 -11.68 -46.20 -3.91
N PRO A 145 -11.80 -46.27 -2.57
CA PRO A 145 -11.02 -47.27 -1.81
C PRO A 145 -11.37 -48.69 -2.30
N THR A 146 -10.43 -49.33 -2.93
CA THR A 146 -10.55 -50.76 -3.23
C THR A 146 -10.53 -51.51 -1.90
N GLN A 147 -11.57 -52.30 -1.64
CA GLN A 147 -11.63 -53.13 -0.44
C GLN A 147 -10.37 -54.01 -0.32
N ALA A 148 -9.77 -53.94 0.87
CA ALA A 148 -8.75 -54.83 1.39
C ALA A 148 -7.40 -54.92 0.65
N SER A 149 -6.50 -54.04 1.01
CA SER A 149 -5.08 -54.35 1.06
C SER A 149 -4.45 -53.65 2.26
N PRO A 150 -3.55 -54.27 3.03
CA PRO A 150 -2.95 -53.64 4.21
C PRO A 150 -2.11 -52.44 3.77
N SER A 151 -2.42 -51.35 4.39
CA SER A 151 -1.74 -50.04 4.41
C SER A 151 -0.50 -49.92 3.51
N PRO A 152 -0.60 -49.31 2.32
CA PRO A 152 0.58 -48.77 1.67
C PRO A 152 0.97 -47.49 2.40
N SER A 153 2.25 -47.38 2.71
CA SER A 153 2.90 -46.11 3.10
C SER A 153 2.42 -44.97 2.20
N PRO A 154 2.19 -43.72 2.68
CA PRO A 154 1.70 -42.64 1.85
C PRO A 154 2.72 -42.35 0.75
N THR A 155 2.49 -42.90 -0.42
CA THR A 155 3.27 -42.60 -1.61
C THR A 155 3.01 -41.10 -1.93
N ALA A 156 4.06 -40.34 -1.99
CA ALA A 156 3.98 -38.93 -2.41
C ALA A 156 3.21 -38.87 -3.72
N THR A 157 2.02 -38.33 -3.70
CA THR A 157 1.16 -38.19 -4.88
C THR A 157 1.89 -37.29 -5.88
N ALA A 158 2.18 -37.76 -7.08
CA ALA A 158 2.79 -37.00 -8.13
C ALA A 158 1.96 -35.74 -8.42
N ALA A 159 2.63 -34.67 -8.87
CA ALA A 159 1.93 -33.45 -9.26
C ALA A 159 1.01 -33.73 -10.47
N PRO A 160 -0.17 -33.11 -10.55
CA PRO A 160 -1.10 -33.34 -11.63
C PRO A 160 -0.55 -32.91 -13.00
N ASP A 161 -0.91 -33.64 -14.03
CA ASP A 161 -0.46 -33.36 -15.41
C ASP A 161 -1.32 -32.31 -16.12
N THR A 162 -2.58 -32.13 -15.68
CA THR A 162 -3.54 -31.21 -16.30
C THR A 162 -3.86 -30.04 -15.41
N TRP A 163 -3.73 -28.81 -15.98
CA TRP A 163 -3.98 -27.58 -15.26
C TRP A 163 -4.94 -26.68 -16.03
N GLN A 164 -5.92 -26.11 -15.31
CA GLN A 164 -6.88 -25.16 -15.84
C GLN A 164 -6.56 -23.77 -15.30
N GLU A 165 -6.68 -22.75 -16.15
CA GLU A 165 -6.53 -21.37 -15.72
C GLU A 165 -7.76 -20.94 -14.94
N VAL A 166 -7.52 -20.41 -13.74
CA VAL A 166 -8.53 -19.75 -12.92
C VAL A 166 -8.60 -18.26 -13.24
N LYS A 167 -7.43 -17.62 -13.24
CA LYS A 167 -7.34 -16.17 -13.40
C LYS A 167 -5.93 -15.73 -13.80
N THR A 168 -5.84 -14.85 -14.81
CA THR A 168 -4.73 -13.94 -14.97
C THR A 168 -5.07 -12.62 -14.29
N PHE A 169 -4.13 -12.02 -13.55
CA PHE A 169 -4.38 -10.83 -12.74
C PHE A 169 -3.13 -9.96 -12.61
N THR A 170 -3.36 -8.68 -12.34
CA THR A 170 -2.31 -7.70 -12.09
C THR A 170 -1.97 -7.64 -10.61
N VAL A 171 -0.69 -7.62 -10.29
CA VAL A 171 -0.17 -7.34 -8.94
C VAL A 171 0.52 -5.99 -8.95
N THR A 172 0.05 -5.09 -8.10
CA THR A 172 0.57 -3.73 -8.00
C THR A 172 1.77 -3.65 -7.03
N PRO A 173 2.63 -2.62 -7.16
CA PRO A 173 3.79 -2.47 -6.27
C PRO A 173 3.41 -2.31 -4.80
N ALA A 174 4.39 -2.55 -3.93
CA ALA A 174 4.25 -2.37 -2.48
C ALA A 174 4.05 -0.89 -2.11
N THR A 175 3.12 -0.63 -1.21
CA THR A 175 3.02 0.68 -0.53
C THR A 175 4.32 0.99 0.20
N ARG A 176 4.81 2.22 0.12
CA ARG A 176 6.04 2.66 0.77
C ARG A 176 5.83 3.95 1.53
N VAL A 177 6.54 4.06 2.66
CA VAL A 177 6.68 5.32 3.40
C VAL A 177 8.16 5.69 3.40
N SER A 178 8.48 6.77 2.71
CA SER A 178 9.86 7.23 2.50
C SER A 178 10.03 8.66 2.99
N ASN A 179 11.27 9.15 2.97
CA ASN A 179 11.62 10.53 3.34
C ASN A 179 11.09 10.98 4.71
N VAL A 180 10.98 10.05 5.67
CA VAL A 180 10.48 10.37 7.00
C VAL A 180 11.41 11.39 7.67
N GLY A 181 10.89 12.59 7.92
CA GLY A 181 11.54 13.69 8.58
C GLY A 181 10.99 13.92 9.98
N ILE A 182 11.86 14.22 10.93
CA ILE A 182 11.52 14.60 12.30
C ILE A 182 12.28 15.88 12.63
N ASP A 183 11.58 16.86 13.17
CA ASP A 183 12.16 18.18 13.41
C ASP A 183 11.60 18.83 14.70
N PRO A 184 12.46 19.08 15.70
CA PRO A 184 13.91 18.86 15.71
C PRO A 184 14.29 17.38 15.82
N ASN A 185 15.46 17.02 15.36
CA ASN A 185 16.03 15.70 15.59
C ASN A 185 17.54 15.87 15.97
N PRO A 186 17.97 15.45 17.17
CA PRO A 186 17.17 14.91 18.26
C PRO A 186 16.21 15.93 18.88
N VAL A 187 15.15 15.44 19.52
CA VAL A 187 14.22 16.26 20.30
C VAL A 187 14.83 16.53 21.68
N VAL A 188 14.91 17.80 22.07
CA VAL A 188 15.41 18.17 23.40
C VAL A 188 14.33 19.01 24.10
N LEU A 189 13.70 18.43 25.12
CA LEU A 189 12.62 19.06 25.88
C LEU A 189 13.18 20.05 26.91
N LYS A 190 12.87 21.33 26.74
CA LYS A 190 13.20 22.43 27.64
C LYS A 190 11.98 23.21 28.08
N GLY A 191 10.83 22.73 27.79
CA GLY A 191 9.50 23.26 27.89
C GLY A 191 8.64 22.58 26.83
N ALA A 192 7.43 23.05 26.65
CA ALA A 192 6.59 22.61 25.52
C ALA A 192 7.33 22.81 24.20
N THR A 193 7.56 21.73 23.44
CA THR A 193 8.37 21.69 22.23
C THR A 193 7.56 21.14 21.07
N ASP A 194 7.38 21.93 20.02
CA ASP A 194 6.75 21.46 18.78
C ASP A 194 7.71 20.51 18.05
N VAL A 195 7.28 19.29 17.85
CA VAL A 195 7.98 18.27 17.06
C VAL A 195 7.18 18.02 15.79
N GLY A 196 7.78 18.37 14.67
CA GLY A 196 7.18 18.19 13.35
C GLY A 196 7.58 16.85 12.73
N PHE A 197 6.64 16.25 11.98
CA PHE A 197 6.83 15.01 11.25
C PHE A 197 6.47 15.19 9.79
N SER A 198 7.29 14.65 8.90
CA SER A 198 7.04 14.63 7.48
C SER A 198 7.32 13.24 6.91
N ALA A 199 6.61 12.87 5.87
CA ALA A 199 6.85 11.64 5.12
C ALA A 199 6.36 11.78 3.67
N THR A 200 6.81 10.88 2.81
CA THR A 200 6.23 10.65 1.50
C THR A 200 5.60 9.26 1.51
N ILE A 201 4.32 9.17 1.20
CA ILE A 201 3.57 7.92 1.11
C ILE A 201 3.37 7.60 -0.38
N GLU A 202 4.02 6.56 -0.86
CA GLU A 202 3.85 6.06 -2.23
C GLU A 202 2.66 5.11 -2.25
N LYS A 203 1.59 5.52 -2.95
CA LYS A 203 0.35 4.78 -3.08
C LYS A 203 0.19 4.26 -4.51
N PHE A 204 -0.39 3.08 -4.63
CA PHE A 204 -0.65 2.41 -5.91
C PHE A 204 -2.13 2.03 -6.09
N GLY A 205 -3.00 2.54 -5.23
CA GLY A 205 -4.45 2.35 -5.24
C GLY A 205 -4.96 1.60 -4.01
N GLY A 206 -6.05 2.11 -3.45
CA GLY A 206 -6.73 1.50 -2.30
C GLY A 206 -6.09 1.71 -0.93
N GLU A 207 -4.98 2.47 -0.84
CA GLU A 207 -4.33 2.77 0.43
C GLU A 207 -5.07 3.85 1.21
N THR A 208 -5.21 3.62 2.51
CA THR A 208 -5.73 4.60 3.47
C THR A 208 -4.78 4.73 4.66
N LEU A 209 -4.33 5.94 4.93
CA LEU A 209 -3.58 6.25 6.15
C LEU A 209 -4.53 6.28 7.33
N LYS A 210 -4.57 5.18 8.10
CA LYS A 210 -5.51 5.00 9.22
C LYS A 210 -5.09 5.71 10.48
N GLN A 211 -3.78 5.76 10.73
CA GLN A 211 -3.28 6.30 11.98
C GLN A 211 -1.83 6.74 11.84
N VAL A 212 -1.51 7.86 12.49
CA VAL A 212 -0.12 8.29 12.71
C VAL A 212 0.06 8.57 14.20
N ARG A 213 1.11 7.99 14.78
CA ARG A 213 1.43 8.19 16.21
C ARG A 213 2.92 8.42 16.42
N ALA A 214 3.25 9.41 17.25
CA ALA A 214 4.56 9.45 17.89
C ALA A 214 4.45 8.63 19.17
N LEU A 215 5.16 7.50 19.26
CA LEU A 215 5.04 6.49 20.30
C LEU A 215 6.37 6.31 21.04
N HIS A 216 6.33 6.24 22.36
CA HIS A 216 7.43 5.80 23.21
C HIS A 216 7.24 4.31 23.56
N PRO A 217 7.98 3.38 22.91
CA PRO A 217 7.68 1.95 23.03
C PRO A 217 7.77 1.40 24.45
N SER A 218 8.73 1.92 25.23
CA SER A 218 8.99 1.40 26.59
C SER A 218 7.90 1.75 27.60
N SER A 219 7.23 2.91 27.47
CA SER A 219 6.13 3.31 28.39
C SER A 219 4.75 3.12 27.78
N GLY A 220 4.66 2.93 26.46
CA GLY A 220 3.39 2.91 25.73
C GLY A 220 2.75 4.29 25.54
N GLU A 221 3.38 5.37 26.02
CA GLU A 221 2.89 6.74 25.82
C GLU A 221 2.96 7.14 24.36
N TYR A 222 1.95 7.86 23.89
CA TYR A 222 1.89 8.29 22.50
C TYR A 222 1.15 9.62 22.32
N TYR A 223 1.49 10.28 21.23
CA TYR A 223 0.76 11.42 20.68
C TYR A 223 0.10 11.01 19.37
N SER A 224 -1.21 11.20 19.26
CA SER A 224 -1.93 11.01 18.01
C SER A 224 -1.75 12.21 17.10
N LEU A 225 -1.49 11.94 15.83
CA LEU A 225 -1.39 12.95 14.78
C LEU A 225 -2.53 12.75 13.77
N GLY A 226 -2.89 13.81 13.06
CA GLY A 226 -3.85 13.72 11.95
C GLY A 226 -3.36 12.79 10.84
N THR A 227 -4.30 12.29 10.05
CA THR A 227 -4.01 11.36 8.93
C THR A 227 -4.19 12.01 7.55
N SER A 228 -4.47 13.31 7.51
CA SER A 228 -4.65 14.04 6.25
C SER A 228 -3.33 14.18 5.50
N LEU A 229 -3.35 13.85 4.22
CA LEU A 229 -2.26 14.12 3.30
C LEU A 229 -2.42 15.52 2.70
N GLU A 230 -1.34 16.05 2.15
CA GLU A 230 -1.35 17.31 1.42
C GLU A 230 -2.09 17.14 0.07
N GLY A 231 -2.32 18.25 -0.62
CA GLY A 231 -3.06 18.27 -1.89
C GLY A 231 -2.45 17.46 -3.05
N ASP A 232 -1.25 16.89 -2.87
CA ASP A 232 -0.62 15.94 -3.79
C ASP A 232 -0.97 14.48 -3.49
N ASP A 233 -1.75 14.25 -2.43
CA ASP A 233 -2.16 12.94 -1.93
C ASP A 233 -1.00 11.96 -1.60
N LYS A 234 0.19 12.49 -1.40
CA LYS A 234 1.43 11.73 -1.10
C LYS A 234 2.22 12.29 0.05
N SER A 235 2.27 13.61 0.19
CA SER A 235 3.06 14.26 1.22
C SER A 235 2.30 14.33 2.53
N TYR A 236 2.94 13.90 3.60
CA TYR A 236 2.44 14.00 4.96
C TYR A 236 3.24 15.04 5.74
N TYR A 237 2.54 15.96 6.41
CA TYR A 237 3.12 16.94 7.33
C TYR A 237 2.20 17.13 8.52
N ASN A 238 2.73 16.90 9.73
CA ASN A 238 2.00 17.16 10.95
C ASN A 238 2.97 17.49 12.09
N PHE A 239 2.46 17.91 13.25
CA PHE A 239 3.27 18.17 14.42
C PHE A 239 2.51 17.82 15.69
N VAL A 240 3.25 17.66 16.77
CA VAL A 240 2.75 17.54 18.15
C VAL A 240 3.58 18.44 19.06
N THR A 241 2.94 19.01 20.07
CA THR A 241 3.64 19.72 21.14
C THR A 241 3.92 18.72 22.25
N MET A 242 5.19 18.33 22.42
CA MET A 242 5.65 17.49 23.53
C MET A 242 5.92 18.33 24.76
N GLY A 243 5.31 17.98 25.89
CA GLY A 243 5.55 18.61 27.19
C GLY A 243 6.86 18.13 27.83
N THR A 244 7.24 18.76 28.95
CA THR A 244 8.41 18.32 29.74
C THR A 244 8.15 17.02 30.48
N ASP A 245 6.91 16.61 30.59
CA ASP A 245 6.41 15.35 31.17
C ASP A 245 6.67 14.17 30.24
N ALA A 246 6.69 14.37 28.93
CA ALA A 246 6.95 13.29 27.97
C ALA A 246 8.24 12.54 28.32
N PRO A 247 8.26 11.20 28.33
CA PRO A 247 9.43 10.42 28.70
C PRO A 247 10.63 10.71 27.80
N ALA A 248 11.82 10.76 28.43
CA ALA A 248 13.06 10.75 27.67
C ALA A 248 13.35 9.32 27.17
N GLY A 249 14.03 9.20 26.04
CA GLY A 249 14.41 7.90 25.51
C GLY A 249 14.19 7.80 24.00
N ASP A 250 14.05 6.56 23.56
CA ASP A 250 13.83 6.22 22.16
C ASP A 250 12.33 6.24 21.84
N TRP A 251 11.97 7.12 20.93
CA TRP A 251 10.61 7.26 20.38
C TRP A 251 10.60 6.81 18.94
N GLN A 252 9.41 6.51 18.44
CA GLN A 252 9.19 6.23 17.02
C GLN A 252 7.96 6.96 16.51
N ILE A 253 8.04 7.48 15.29
CA ILE A 253 6.85 7.82 14.51
C ILE A 253 6.39 6.56 13.79
N LYS A 254 5.10 6.22 13.92
CA LYS A 254 4.46 5.04 13.34
C LYS A 254 3.32 5.47 12.42
N PHE A 255 3.38 5.07 11.18
CA PHE A 255 2.32 5.21 10.18
C PHE A 255 1.63 3.87 10.03
N THR A 256 0.31 3.83 10.20
CA THR A 256 -0.52 2.63 9.98
C THR A 256 -1.36 2.85 8.73
N ILE A 257 -1.12 2.03 7.73
CA ILE A 257 -1.77 2.12 6.42
C ILE A 257 -2.52 0.82 6.15
N THR A 258 -3.78 0.93 5.73
CA THR A 258 -4.56 -0.20 5.23
C THR A 258 -4.59 -0.19 3.72
N ARG A 259 -4.56 -1.38 3.12
CA ARG A 259 -4.73 -1.61 1.69
C ARG A 259 -5.43 -2.94 1.48
N GLY A 260 -6.57 -2.93 0.80
CA GLY A 260 -7.44 -4.10 0.76
C GLY A 260 -7.83 -4.55 2.17
N THR A 261 -7.63 -5.82 2.48
CA THR A 261 -7.89 -6.38 3.82
C THR A 261 -6.70 -6.27 4.77
N LYS A 262 -5.55 -5.78 4.30
CA LYS A 262 -4.28 -5.80 5.01
C LYS A 262 -4.00 -4.48 5.73
N THR A 263 -3.20 -4.58 6.79
CA THR A 263 -2.74 -3.41 7.56
C THR A 263 -1.23 -3.49 7.78
N TYR A 264 -0.53 -2.43 7.41
CA TYR A 264 0.92 -2.34 7.51
C TYR A 264 1.33 -1.19 8.42
N ALA A 265 2.43 -1.37 9.12
CA ALA A 265 3.02 -0.36 9.99
C ALA A 265 4.43 0.02 9.50
N PHE A 266 4.65 1.31 9.32
CA PHE A 266 5.94 1.87 8.96
C PHE A 266 6.43 2.73 10.12
N THR A 267 7.68 2.52 10.56
CA THR A 267 8.22 3.19 11.74
C THR A 267 9.54 3.88 11.46
N LYS A 268 9.79 5.01 12.13
CA LYS A 268 11.07 5.70 12.15
C LYS A 268 11.39 6.14 13.56
N GLY A 269 12.53 5.67 14.08
CA GLY A 269 13.01 6.04 15.41
C GLY A 269 13.54 7.47 15.48
N PHE A 270 13.40 8.09 16.67
CA PHE A 270 14.03 9.35 17.04
C PHE A 270 14.28 9.41 18.57
N LYS A 271 15.19 10.28 18.97
CA LYS A 271 15.53 10.41 20.42
C LYS A 271 14.89 11.65 21.02
N VAL A 272 14.34 11.48 22.21
CA VAL A 272 13.86 12.55 23.08
C VAL A 272 14.75 12.61 24.33
N SER A 273 15.24 13.78 24.65
CA SER A 273 16.04 14.02 25.84
C SER A 273 15.53 15.21 26.63
N LYS A 274 15.79 15.20 27.94
CA LYS A 274 15.52 16.31 28.84
C LYS A 274 16.88 16.86 29.26
N THR A 275 17.20 18.07 28.87
CA THR A 275 18.44 18.71 29.30
C THR A 275 18.18 20.14 29.76
N SER A 276 19.00 20.64 30.69
CA SER A 276 19.11 22.05 30.97
C SER A 276 19.54 22.83 29.74
N ALA A 277 19.07 24.06 29.58
CA ALA A 277 19.22 24.85 28.35
C ALA A 277 20.66 25.00 27.89
N PRO A 278 20.99 24.80 26.57
CA PRO A 278 22.26 25.27 26.05
C PRO A 278 22.31 26.81 26.12
N ALA A 279 23.49 27.32 26.37
CA ALA A 279 23.74 28.74 26.64
C ALA A 279 23.29 29.72 25.53
N SER A 280 23.22 29.29 24.27
CA SER A 280 22.69 30.14 23.18
C SER A 280 22.04 29.32 22.07
N LYS A 281 20.83 29.72 21.66
CA LYS A 281 20.17 29.13 20.49
C LYS A 281 20.72 29.71 19.20
N ALA A 282 20.95 28.87 18.21
CA ALA A 282 21.25 29.30 16.87
C ALA A 282 20.15 30.24 16.32
N LYS A 283 20.53 31.21 15.53
CA LYS A 283 19.60 32.04 14.77
C LYS A 283 19.05 31.25 13.57
N SER A 284 17.86 31.61 13.11
CA SER A 284 17.31 31.08 11.84
C SER A 284 16.98 32.23 10.88
N LYS A 285 16.95 31.89 9.58
CA LYS A 285 16.63 32.83 8.49
C LYS A 285 15.88 32.07 7.40
N ILE A 286 14.85 32.72 6.85
CA ILE A 286 14.04 32.16 5.74
C ILE A 286 14.09 33.15 4.59
N THR A 287 14.44 32.69 3.39
CA THR A 287 14.21 33.41 2.15
C THR A 287 12.92 32.91 1.50
N MET A 288 12.13 33.77 0.90
CA MET A 288 10.89 33.39 0.23
C MET A 288 10.70 34.16 -1.08
N SER A 289 10.30 33.44 -2.11
CA SER A 289 9.87 33.92 -3.39
C SER A 289 8.52 33.36 -3.77
N ILE A 290 7.77 34.06 -4.59
CA ILE A 290 6.48 33.62 -5.13
C ILE A 290 6.45 33.85 -6.63
N SER A 291 5.96 32.90 -7.39
CA SER A 291 5.79 33.02 -8.84
C SER A 291 4.53 32.25 -9.28
N PRO A 292 3.67 32.90 -10.10
CA PRO A 292 3.61 34.31 -10.40
C PRO A 292 3.09 35.14 -9.21
N THR A 293 3.39 36.45 -9.14
CA THR A 293 2.84 37.34 -8.10
C THR A 293 1.49 37.96 -8.50
N LYS A 294 1.13 37.88 -9.78
CA LYS A 294 -0.18 38.23 -10.34
C LYS A 294 -0.80 36.98 -10.94
N VAL A 295 -2.01 36.61 -10.55
CA VAL A 295 -2.61 35.37 -10.96
C VAL A 295 -4.13 35.50 -11.14
N LYS A 296 -4.70 34.85 -12.17
CA LYS A 296 -6.15 34.76 -12.35
C LYS A 296 -6.77 33.92 -11.24
N LYS A 297 -7.98 34.31 -10.79
CA LYS A 297 -8.76 33.53 -9.81
C LYS A 297 -8.86 32.05 -10.24
N GLY A 298 -8.58 31.17 -9.33
CA GLY A 298 -8.61 29.72 -9.61
C GLY A 298 -7.29 29.12 -10.11
N LYS A 299 -6.29 29.90 -10.45
CA LYS A 299 -4.95 29.41 -10.84
C LYS A 299 -4.03 29.32 -9.63
N TYR A 300 -2.88 28.69 -9.81
CA TYR A 300 -1.92 28.40 -8.75
C TYR A 300 -0.73 29.36 -8.77
N ILE A 301 -0.16 29.55 -7.58
CA ILE A 301 1.14 30.20 -7.37
C ILE A 301 2.10 29.19 -6.74
N LYS A 302 3.39 29.34 -6.99
CA LYS A 302 4.44 28.56 -6.34
C LYS A 302 5.14 29.45 -5.31
N VAL A 303 5.10 29.06 -4.03
CA VAL A 303 5.86 29.66 -2.93
C VAL A 303 7.09 28.80 -2.70
N TYR A 304 8.30 29.40 -2.74
CA TYR A 304 9.55 28.65 -2.63
C TYR A 304 10.66 29.48 -2.01
N GLY A 305 11.73 28.81 -1.58
CA GLY A 305 12.87 29.48 -0.97
C GLY A 305 13.80 28.52 -0.24
N LYS A 306 14.53 29.07 0.72
CA LYS A 306 15.48 28.31 1.57
C LYS A 306 15.32 28.73 3.02
N VAL A 307 15.54 27.78 3.92
CA VAL A 307 15.65 28.01 5.37
C VAL A 307 17.06 27.66 5.83
N TYR A 308 17.59 28.51 6.68
CA TYR A 308 18.94 28.42 7.21
C TYR A 308 18.93 28.47 8.73
N ARG A 309 19.96 27.91 9.35
CA ARG A 309 20.29 28.10 10.76
C ARG A 309 21.78 28.29 10.96
N GLY A 310 22.16 29.00 12.01
CA GLY A 310 23.57 29.19 12.31
C GLY A 310 23.80 30.02 13.57
N VAL A 311 25.00 29.91 14.13
CA VAL A 311 25.50 30.72 15.22
C VAL A 311 26.54 31.71 14.71
N LYS A 312 27.64 31.21 14.15
CA LYS A 312 28.71 32.00 13.52
C LYS A 312 28.58 32.03 11.98
N SER A 313 28.16 30.93 11.37
CA SER A 313 27.94 30.80 9.92
C SER A 313 26.55 30.25 9.63
N TRP A 314 26.01 30.58 8.45
CA TRP A 314 24.69 30.12 8.00
C TRP A 314 24.81 28.82 7.21
N GLY A 315 24.19 27.75 7.71
CA GLY A 315 24.02 26.48 6.99
C GLY A 315 22.56 26.18 6.68
N PRO A 316 22.28 25.27 5.75
CA PRO A 316 20.91 24.86 5.45
C PRO A 316 20.27 24.20 6.69
N TRP A 317 19.02 24.59 7.01
CA TRP A 317 18.25 23.90 8.03
C TRP A 317 17.53 22.71 7.38
N LYS A 318 18.23 21.59 7.35
CA LYS A 318 17.81 20.36 6.68
C LYS A 318 16.48 19.83 7.27
N LYS A 319 15.57 19.43 6.41
CA LYS A 319 14.28 18.78 6.74
C LYS A 319 13.39 19.60 7.71
N LYS A 320 13.61 20.92 7.82
CA LYS A 320 12.78 21.79 8.66
C LYS A 320 11.36 21.86 8.12
N ILE A 321 10.39 21.66 9.00
CA ILE A 321 8.98 21.91 8.70
C ILE A 321 8.67 23.38 8.97
N LEU A 322 8.17 24.07 7.96
CA LEU A 322 7.78 25.46 7.95
C LEU A 322 6.27 25.61 7.97
N LYS A 323 5.76 26.70 8.50
CA LYS A 323 4.35 27.09 8.47
C LYS A 323 4.17 28.20 7.43
N LEU A 324 3.31 28.00 6.43
CA LEU A 324 2.91 29.04 5.49
C LEU A 324 1.69 29.77 6.04
N TYR A 325 1.75 31.10 6.03
CA TYR A 325 0.66 31.97 6.46
C TYR A 325 0.22 32.89 5.33
N PHE A 326 -1.06 33.22 5.34
CA PHE A 326 -1.69 34.20 4.47
C PHE A 326 -2.35 35.30 5.29
N LYS A 327 -2.23 36.55 4.83
CA LYS A 327 -2.97 37.70 5.34
C LYS A 327 -3.70 38.39 4.21
N LYS A 328 -5.04 38.39 4.23
CA LYS A 328 -5.87 39.06 3.22
C LYS A 328 -5.57 40.59 3.24
N LYS A 329 -5.52 41.20 2.08
CA LYS A 329 -5.40 42.66 1.93
C LYS A 329 -6.53 43.36 2.69
N GLY A 330 -6.20 44.39 3.46
CA GLY A 330 -7.15 45.10 4.33
C GLY A 330 -7.39 44.46 5.72
N THR A 331 -6.77 43.31 6.03
CA THR A 331 -6.90 42.69 7.35
C THR A 331 -5.58 42.72 8.16
N LYS A 332 -5.68 42.64 9.49
CA LYS A 332 -4.51 42.64 10.37
C LYS A 332 -4.00 41.23 10.70
N SER A 333 -4.84 40.18 10.62
CA SER A 333 -4.55 38.85 11.10
C SER A 333 -3.94 37.94 10.03
N TRP A 334 -2.97 37.10 10.46
CA TRP A 334 -2.39 36.05 9.66
C TRP A 334 -3.14 34.74 9.89
N LYS A 335 -3.57 34.08 8.82
CA LYS A 335 -4.20 32.75 8.86
C LYS A 335 -3.20 31.70 8.41
N PHE A 336 -3.19 30.57 9.11
CA PHE A 336 -2.42 29.41 8.70
C PHE A 336 -2.96 28.84 7.38
N VAL A 337 -2.06 28.45 6.47
CA VAL A 337 -2.41 27.88 5.17
C VAL A 337 -2.01 26.43 5.09
N SER A 338 -0.73 26.12 5.33
CA SER A 338 -0.23 24.74 5.27
C SER A 338 1.16 24.61 5.90
N TYR A 339 1.57 23.37 6.12
CA TYR A 339 2.96 23.01 6.40
C TYR A 339 3.74 22.84 5.10
N VAL A 340 5.05 23.12 5.15
CA VAL A 340 5.94 23.01 4.00
C VAL A 340 7.28 22.45 4.47
N GLY A 341 7.65 21.27 4.02
CA GLY A 341 8.94 20.64 4.35
C GLY A 341 10.10 21.21 3.54
N ALA A 342 11.22 21.44 4.21
CA ALA A 342 12.48 21.71 3.55
C ALA A 342 13.25 20.42 3.28
N ASN A 343 13.94 20.33 2.15
CA ASN A 343 14.79 19.20 1.80
C ASN A 343 16.15 19.25 2.52
N ASN A 344 17.05 18.31 2.19
CA ASN A 344 18.40 18.23 2.79
C ASN A 344 19.28 19.45 2.53
N SER A 345 19.00 20.26 1.51
CA SER A 345 19.70 21.53 1.23
C SER A 345 18.95 22.75 1.77
N GLY A 346 17.93 22.56 2.61
CA GLY A 346 17.10 23.62 3.16
C GLY A 346 16.17 24.30 2.14
N LYS A 347 16.07 23.79 0.92
CA LYS A 347 15.14 24.30 -0.10
C LYS A 347 13.73 23.80 0.19
N TYR A 348 12.74 24.67 0.01
CA TYR A 348 11.32 24.32 0.12
C TYR A 348 10.52 24.86 -1.06
N SER A 349 9.40 24.23 -1.35
CA SER A 349 8.46 24.66 -2.38
C SER A 349 7.05 24.16 -2.05
N LYS A 350 6.05 25.03 -2.29
CA LYS A 350 4.63 24.68 -2.14
C LYS A 350 3.81 25.38 -3.20
N THR A 351 2.93 24.64 -3.84
CA THR A 351 1.91 25.20 -4.74
C THR A 351 0.66 25.49 -3.93
N VAL A 352 0.10 26.70 -4.07
CA VAL A 352 -1.14 27.11 -3.41
C VAL A 352 -2.07 27.81 -4.40
N LYS A 353 -3.38 27.75 -4.14
CA LYS A 353 -4.43 28.37 -4.93
C LYS A 353 -4.96 29.58 -4.16
N PRO A 354 -4.51 30.80 -4.44
CA PRO A 354 -4.97 31.98 -3.72
C PRO A 354 -6.43 32.29 -4.06
N LYS A 355 -7.21 32.65 -3.03
CA LYS A 355 -8.62 33.05 -3.20
C LYS A 355 -8.82 34.54 -3.24
N TYR A 356 -7.89 35.31 -2.63
CA TYR A 356 -7.97 36.76 -2.43
C TYR A 356 -6.60 37.38 -2.53
N ASP A 357 -6.56 38.68 -2.82
CA ASP A 357 -5.35 39.51 -2.67
C ASP A 357 -4.82 39.43 -1.25
N GLY A 358 -3.51 39.38 -1.12
CA GLY A 358 -2.92 39.37 0.21
C GLY A 358 -1.46 38.99 0.24
N TRP A 359 -0.96 38.93 1.45
CA TRP A 359 0.44 38.67 1.72
C TRP A 359 0.64 37.24 2.21
N TYR A 360 1.69 36.62 1.75
CA TYR A 360 2.18 35.35 2.24
C TYR A 360 3.47 35.54 3.01
N ARG A 361 3.71 34.72 4.03
CA ARG A 361 4.99 34.56 4.72
C ARG A 361 5.21 33.15 5.19
N MET A 362 6.47 32.76 5.28
CA MET A 362 6.89 31.50 5.91
C MET A 362 7.33 31.75 7.35
N ALA A 363 7.08 30.78 8.21
CA ALA A 363 7.56 30.78 9.57
C ALA A 363 8.31 29.49 9.88
N ALA A 364 9.47 29.60 10.50
CA ALA A 364 10.14 28.50 11.20
C ALA A 364 9.88 28.63 12.68
N THR A 365 9.24 27.65 13.27
CA THR A 365 9.05 27.60 14.73
C THR A 365 10.38 27.37 15.43
N SER A 366 10.52 27.90 16.65
CA SER A 366 11.69 27.67 17.48
C SER A 366 11.84 26.19 17.82
N THR A 367 13.07 25.78 18.09
CA THR A 367 13.39 24.47 18.65
C THR A 367 14.22 24.68 19.93
N SER A 368 14.54 23.59 20.61
CA SER A 368 15.49 23.65 21.73
C SER A 368 16.80 24.33 21.37
N ALA A 369 17.31 24.11 20.13
CA ALA A 369 18.60 24.58 19.67
C ALA A 369 18.57 25.79 18.71
N THR A 370 17.39 26.23 18.23
CA THR A 370 17.30 27.28 17.20
C THR A 370 16.10 28.21 17.48
N LYS A 371 16.34 29.52 17.36
CA LYS A 371 15.30 30.55 17.47
C LYS A 371 14.35 30.52 16.27
N SER A 372 13.09 30.89 16.49
CA SER A 372 12.10 31.08 15.42
C SER A 372 12.48 32.23 14.48
N SER A 373 11.97 32.17 13.25
CA SER A 373 12.06 33.29 12.30
C SER A 373 10.89 33.30 11.34
N TYR A 374 10.69 34.48 10.73
CA TYR A 374 9.74 34.67 9.63
C TYR A 374 10.51 35.08 8.37
N SER A 375 9.99 34.69 7.21
CA SER A 375 10.44 35.28 5.96
C SER A 375 9.94 36.71 5.82
N PRO A 376 10.54 37.55 4.98
CA PRO A 376 9.86 38.70 4.40
C PRO A 376 8.54 38.24 3.77
N TYR A 377 7.48 39.03 3.92
CA TYR A 377 6.21 38.76 3.28
C TYR A 377 6.20 39.20 1.81
N LYS A 378 5.41 38.53 0.98
CA LYS A 378 5.24 38.82 -0.45
C LYS A 378 3.77 38.98 -0.78
N LEU A 379 3.44 40.01 -1.54
CA LEU A 379 2.09 40.29 -2.03
C LEU A 379 1.76 39.38 -3.22
N VAL A 380 0.56 38.89 -3.26
CA VAL A 380 -0.06 38.23 -4.43
C VAL A 380 -1.34 38.99 -4.78
N ASP A 381 -1.47 39.31 -6.04
CA ASP A 381 -2.62 39.99 -6.68
C ASP A 381 -3.44 38.93 -7.44
N VAL A 382 -4.72 38.81 -7.09
CA VAL A 382 -5.64 37.82 -7.67
C VAL A 382 -6.66 38.55 -8.54
N ARG A 383 -6.65 38.29 -9.84
CA ARG A 383 -7.49 38.91 -10.86
C ARG A 383 -8.60 37.99 -11.35
#